data_2205419b4476d9d252e8b949bb820ffe
#
_entry.id   2205419b4476d9d252e8b949bb820ffe
#
_cell.length_a   1.000
_cell.length_b   1.000
_cell.length_c   1.000
_cell.angle_alpha   90.00
_cell.angle_beta   90.00
_cell.angle_gamma   90.00
#
_symmetry.space_group_name_H-M   'P 1'
#
loop_
_entity.id
_entity.type
_entity.pdbx_description
1 polymer ?
#
loop_
_entity_poly.entity_id
_entity_poly.type
_entity_poly.pdbx_seq_one_letter_code
_entity_poly.pdbx_strand_id
1 'polypeptide(L)'
;MKIGILSMQEVKNYGSFLQAFSLKKNIEELGHECDFINIVPGKQIGEYKQKRFHKLSLLIERLWGWDFLKRFVTIYKFQSRFSKEFHPYLGVRKGKTDGHYDVVVIGSDEVFNCSQKTWFGYTQQLYGEGLDADKTISYAASFGATTIEKLHKLGIQDEVGRMLKNNFSQISVRDENSKMIVEALTSKEPVMNVDPVLIYDYSQYMPEKKKRSNYIIVYSYPGRISDKNEIATIQAFAKKKGLPLISIGHYFSWCDDVVVPNPFEVLALFRDAAYIVTDTFHGSVFSIKYNKQFCTIVRDMNNQKLTYLLKQFGLEDRIVKDLAMMTIIMDNSIDYQQVNRIIEDEKKRSLEYIHNELR
;
A
#
# COMPACT_ATOMS: atom_id res chain seq x y z
N MET A 1 -14.64 23.68 -0.03
CA MET A 1 -13.21 24.00 -0.21
C MET A 1 -12.65 23.25 -1.39
N LYS A 2 -11.60 23.77 -2.00
CA LYS A 2 -10.81 23.11 -3.02
C LYS A 2 -9.60 22.43 -2.37
N ILE A 3 -9.57 21.08 -2.41
CA ILE A 3 -8.58 20.28 -1.72
C ILE A 3 -7.60 19.67 -2.74
N GLY A 4 -6.30 19.88 -2.52
CA GLY A 4 -5.25 19.20 -3.27
C GLY A 4 -4.81 17.92 -2.54
N ILE A 5 -4.70 16.80 -3.25
CA ILE A 5 -4.20 15.55 -2.68
C ILE A 5 -2.84 15.19 -3.30
N LEU A 6 -1.85 14.99 -2.45
CA LEU A 6 -0.54 14.44 -2.81
C LEU A 6 -0.34 13.11 -2.11
N SER A 7 -0.27 12.04 -2.90
CA SER A 7 -0.14 10.67 -2.41
C SER A 7 0.75 9.84 -3.34
N MET A 8 0.69 8.53 -3.24
CA MET A 8 1.31 7.60 -4.18
C MET A 8 0.41 7.30 -5.40
N GLN A 9 -0.45 8.26 -5.80
CA GLN A 9 -1.46 8.10 -6.86
C GLN A 9 -0.89 7.75 -8.23
N GLU A 10 0.37 8.10 -8.50
CA GLU A 10 1.04 7.79 -9.77
C GLU A 10 1.83 6.47 -9.76
N VAL A 11 1.88 5.79 -8.61
CA VAL A 11 2.53 4.49 -8.49
C VAL A 11 1.60 3.40 -9.01
N LYS A 12 2.09 2.59 -9.95
CA LYS A 12 1.32 1.48 -10.53
C LYS A 12 1.23 0.30 -9.57
N ASN A 13 0.31 0.43 -8.62
CA ASN A 13 0.08 -0.53 -7.54
C ASN A 13 -1.38 -0.47 -7.12
N TYR A 14 -2.03 -1.62 -6.93
CA TYR A 14 -3.43 -1.67 -6.51
C TYR A 14 -3.67 -1.02 -5.14
N GLY A 15 -2.78 -1.24 -4.18
CA GLY A 15 -2.88 -0.63 -2.86
C GLY A 15 -2.76 0.89 -2.93
N SER A 16 -1.74 1.40 -3.64
CA SER A 16 -1.55 2.84 -3.82
C SER A 16 -2.71 3.50 -4.55
N PHE A 17 -3.33 2.82 -5.52
CA PHE A 17 -4.55 3.29 -6.16
C PHE A 17 -5.71 3.36 -5.17
N LEU A 18 -6.00 2.24 -4.48
CA LEU A 18 -7.18 2.11 -3.62
C LEU A 18 -7.13 3.05 -2.41
N GLN A 19 -5.95 3.25 -1.80
CA GLN A 19 -5.81 4.19 -0.69
C GLN A 19 -5.99 5.65 -1.17
N ALA A 20 -5.44 6.02 -2.33
CA ALA A 20 -5.62 7.35 -2.91
C ALA A 20 -7.09 7.61 -3.29
N PHE A 21 -7.74 6.61 -3.90
CA PHE A 21 -9.16 6.64 -4.22
C PHE A 21 -10.02 6.85 -2.98
N SER A 22 -9.79 6.07 -1.91
CA SER A 22 -10.61 6.17 -0.71
C SER A 22 -10.39 7.48 0.05
N LEU A 23 -9.17 7.98 0.12
CA LEU A 23 -8.91 9.29 0.71
C LEU A 23 -9.69 10.38 -0.02
N LYS A 24 -9.58 10.41 -1.36
CA LYS A 24 -10.33 11.35 -2.19
C LYS A 24 -11.83 11.24 -1.96
N LYS A 25 -12.38 10.03 -1.95
CA LYS A 25 -13.82 9.81 -1.76
C LYS A 25 -14.32 10.22 -0.38
N ASN A 26 -13.58 9.91 0.69
CA ASN A 26 -13.95 10.37 2.03
C ASN A 26 -13.98 11.92 2.13
N ILE A 27 -13.07 12.61 1.43
CA ILE A 27 -13.06 14.08 1.39
C ILE A 27 -14.21 14.63 0.53
N GLU A 28 -14.48 14.01 -0.63
CA GLU A 28 -15.62 14.39 -1.49
C GLU A 28 -16.99 14.19 -0.80
N GLU A 29 -17.13 13.14 0.02
CA GLU A 29 -18.35 12.88 0.81
C GLU A 29 -18.61 13.95 1.89
N LEU A 30 -17.59 14.70 2.30
CA LEU A 30 -17.73 15.88 3.17
C LEU A 30 -18.14 17.15 2.40
N GLY A 31 -18.35 17.06 1.09
CA GLY A 31 -18.80 18.19 0.25
C GLY A 31 -17.64 19.05 -0.30
N HIS A 32 -16.41 18.56 -0.31
CA HIS A 32 -15.26 19.28 -0.86
C HIS A 32 -14.94 18.85 -2.28
N GLU A 33 -14.37 19.77 -3.07
CA GLU A 33 -13.83 19.49 -4.39
C GLU A 33 -12.38 19.01 -4.27
N CYS A 34 -12.04 17.85 -4.86
CA CYS A 34 -10.71 17.24 -4.71
C CYS A 34 -10.01 16.97 -6.03
N ASP A 35 -8.78 17.44 -6.14
CA ASP A 35 -7.86 17.12 -7.24
C ASP A 35 -6.56 16.49 -6.74
N PHE A 36 -5.98 15.59 -7.56
CA PHE A 36 -4.62 15.13 -7.32
C PHE A 36 -3.60 16.13 -7.88
N ILE A 37 -2.67 16.52 -7.05
CA ILE A 37 -1.52 17.35 -7.45
C ILE A 37 -0.47 16.45 -8.10
N ASN A 38 0.06 16.84 -9.26
CA ASN A 38 1.12 16.08 -9.93
C ASN A 38 2.41 16.08 -9.10
N ILE A 39 3.03 14.90 -9.01
CA ILE A 39 4.29 14.77 -8.28
C ILE A 39 5.43 15.37 -9.10
N VAL A 40 6.14 16.33 -8.52
CA VAL A 40 7.36 16.88 -9.10
C VAL A 40 8.53 15.95 -8.77
N PRO A 41 9.25 15.42 -9.79
CA PRO A 41 10.39 14.54 -9.52
C PRO A 41 11.49 15.23 -8.72
N GLY A 42 11.99 14.54 -7.72
CA GLY A 42 13.13 14.95 -6.93
C GLY A 42 14.39 14.14 -7.26
N LYS A 43 15.28 14.00 -6.28
CA LYS A 43 16.56 13.32 -6.42
C LYS A 43 16.42 11.83 -6.01
N GLN A 44 17.11 10.94 -6.72
CA GLN A 44 17.31 9.57 -6.24
C GLN A 44 18.40 9.62 -5.16
N ILE A 45 18.02 9.42 -3.89
CA ILE A 45 18.93 9.37 -2.76
C ILE A 45 19.03 7.94 -2.22
N GLY A 46 20.25 7.50 -1.92
CA GLY A 46 20.56 6.16 -1.47
C GLY A 46 21.47 5.39 -2.44
N GLU A 47 22.00 4.26 -1.97
CA GLU A 47 22.89 3.43 -2.78
C GLU A 47 22.13 2.77 -3.93
N TYR A 48 22.18 3.35 -5.09
CA TYR A 48 21.65 2.79 -6.32
C TYR A 48 22.68 1.82 -6.92
N LYS A 49 22.79 0.61 -6.40
CA LYS A 49 23.43 -0.47 -7.15
C LYS A 49 22.52 -0.83 -8.32
N GLN A 50 22.69 -0.13 -9.47
CA GLN A 50 22.14 -0.62 -10.74
C GLN A 50 22.64 -2.06 -10.91
N LYS A 51 21.77 -3.04 -10.75
CA LYS A 51 22.10 -4.41 -11.14
C LYS A 51 22.23 -4.44 -12.66
N ARG A 52 23.46 -4.26 -13.15
CA ARG A 52 23.87 -4.41 -14.56
C ARG A 52 23.53 -5.80 -15.13
N PHE A 53 23.13 -6.74 -14.24
CA PHE A 53 22.75 -8.11 -14.56
C PHE A 53 21.34 -8.31 -15.10
N HIS A 54 20.50 -7.26 -15.13
CA HIS A 54 19.12 -7.42 -15.58
C HIS A 54 18.99 -7.76 -17.09
N LYS A 55 19.96 -7.37 -17.92
CA LYS A 55 19.95 -7.72 -19.35
C LYS A 55 20.35 -9.17 -19.61
N LEU A 56 21.24 -9.73 -18.81
CA LEU A 56 21.68 -11.13 -18.96
C LEU A 56 20.65 -12.12 -18.44
N SER A 57 19.97 -11.81 -17.33
CA SER A 57 18.87 -12.63 -16.81
C SER A 57 17.68 -12.67 -17.76
N LEU A 58 17.37 -11.55 -18.42
CA LEU A 58 16.34 -11.48 -19.46
C LEU A 58 16.69 -12.33 -20.71
N LEU A 59 17.99 -12.46 -21.04
CA LEU A 59 18.46 -13.31 -22.15
C LEU A 59 18.35 -14.81 -21.78
N ILE A 60 18.66 -15.18 -20.56
CA ILE A 60 18.54 -16.54 -20.07
C ILE A 60 17.06 -16.95 -19.91
N GLU A 61 16.22 -16.05 -19.38
CA GLU A 61 14.77 -16.25 -19.30
C GLU A 61 14.11 -16.35 -20.67
N ARG A 62 14.67 -15.73 -21.70
CA ARG A 62 14.18 -15.82 -23.10
C ARG A 62 14.31 -17.20 -23.72
N LEU A 63 15.12 -18.07 -23.14
CA LEU A 63 15.28 -19.47 -23.53
C LEU A 63 14.23 -20.41 -22.90
N TRP A 64 13.39 -19.92 -21.99
CA TRP A 64 12.46 -20.74 -21.18
C TRP A 64 10.98 -20.65 -21.63
N GLY A 65 10.69 -20.32 -22.87
CA GLY A 65 9.41 -20.66 -23.52
C GLY A 65 8.16 -19.95 -22.95
N TRP A 66 7.14 -20.74 -22.62
CA TRP A 66 5.79 -20.28 -22.27
C TRP A 66 5.72 -19.42 -20.98
N ASP A 67 6.55 -19.67 -19.99
CA ASP A 67 6.57 -18.91 -18.73
C ASP A 67 7.04 -17.48 -18.94
N PHE A 68 8.03 -17.28 -19.81
CA PHE A 68 8.49 -15.94 -20.19
C PHE A 68 7.37 -15.16 -20.89
N LEU A 69 6.65 -15.80 -21.81
CA LEU A 69 5.56 -15.14 -22.55
C LEU A 69 4.42 -14.77 -21.61
N LYS A 70 3.97 -15.66 -20.72
CA LYS A 70 2.93 -15.38 -19.73
C LYS A 70 3.34 -14.22 -18.80
N ARG A 71 4.57 -14.23 -18.30
CA ARG A 71 5.13 -13.15 -17.47
C ARG A 71 5.13 -11.82 -18.21
N PHE A 72 5.62 -11.81 -19.46
CA PHE A 72 5.66 -10.59 -20.28
C PHE A 72 4.25 -10.03 -20.53
N VAL A 73 3.32 -10.87 -20.95
CA VAL A 73 1.91 -10.49 -21.19
C VAL A 73 1.28 -9.95 -19.93
N THR A 74 1.50 -10.59 -18.77
CA THR A 74 0.97 -10.13 -17.48
C THR A 74 1.51 -8.75 -17.11
N ILE A 75 2.83 -8.54 -17.22
CA ILE A 75 3.46 -7.25 -16.93
C ILE A 75 2.93 -6.18 -17.89
N TYR A 76 2.88 -6.46 -19.20
CA TYR A 76 2.39 -5.52 -20.20
C TYR A 76 0.92 -5.15 -19.93
N LYS A 77 0.05 -6.14 -19.68
CA LYS A 77 -1.35 -5.93 -19.34
C LYS A 77 -1.51 -5.07 -18.10
N PHE A 78 -0.79 -5.38 -17.02
CA PHE A 78 -0.80 -4.63 -15.78
C PHE A 78 -0.39 -3.16 -16.00
N GLN A 79 0.78 -2.94 -16.63
CA GLN A 79 1.30 -1.61 -16.88
C GLN A 79 0.40 -0.77 -17.80
N SER A 80 -0.14 -1.40 -18.85
CA SER A 80 -1.02 -0.76 -19.82
C SER A 80 -2.35 -0.35 -19.18
N ARG A 81 -2.97 -1.24 -18.39
CA ARG A 81 -4.24 -0.93 -17.70
C ARG A 81 -4.09 0.20 -16.70
N PHE A 82 -2.99 0.21 -15.90
CA PHE A 82 -2.74 1.32 -15.00
C PHE A 82 -2.66 2.65 -15.74
N SER A 83 -1.90 2.72 -16.84
CA SER A 83 -1.70 3.98 -17.57
C SER A 83 -2.94 4.44 -18.34
N LYS A 84 -3.73 3.50 -18.90
CA LYS A 84 -4.83 3.82 -19.81
C LYS A 84 -6.21 3.83 -19.17
N GLU A 85 -6.40 3.07 -18.09
CA GLU A 85 -7.69 2.89 -17.45
C GLU A 85 -7.69 3.45 -16.01
N PHE A 86 -6.76 3.00 -15.14
CA PHE A 86 -6.87 3.22 -13.71
C PHE A 86 -6.44 4.63 -13.29
N HIS A 87 -5.28 5.12 -13.74
CA HIS A 87 -4.87 6.50 -13.43
C HIS A 87 -5.84 7.55 -13.97
N PRO A 88 -6.34 7.47 -15.24
CA PRO A 88 -7.38 8.38 -15.70
C PRO A 88 -8.67 8.30 -14.87
N TYR A 89 -9.10 7.09 -14.47
CA TYR A 89 -10.27 6.91 -13.62
C TYR A 89 -10.09 7.57 -12.24
N LEU A 90 -8.90 7.50 -11.67
CA LEU A 90 -8.57 8.18 -10.42
C LEU A 90 -8.57 9.72 -10.55
N GLY A 91 -8.48 10.23 -11.78
CA GLY A 91 -8.39 11.67 -12.07
C GLY A 91 -6.94 12.18 -12.10
N VAL A 92 -5.95 11.27 -12.14
CA VAL A 92 -4.55 11.65 -12.33
C VAL A 92 -4.36 12.13 -13.77
N ARG A 93 -4.08 13.43 -13.93
CA ARG A 93 -3.88 14.08 -15.23
C ARG A 93 -2.39 14.33 -15.45
N LYS A 94 -1.93 14.15 -16.70
CA LYS A 94 -0.61 14.63 -17.11
C LYS A 94 -0.68 16.12 -17.39
N GLY A 95 0.17 16.90 -16.75
CA GLY A 95 0.25 18.34 -16.94
C GLY A 95 0.16 19.10 -15.63
N LYS A 96 0.34 20.41 -15.69
CA LYS A 96 0.30 21.25 -14.50
C LYS A 96 -1.07 21.20 -13.83
N THR A 97 -1.11 20.86 -12.57
CA THR A 97 -2.19 21.25 -11.66
C THR A 97 -1.88 22.67 -11.22
N ASP A 98 -2.38 23.65 -11.98
CA ASP A 98 -2.20 25.05 -11.65
C ASP A 98 -3.33 25.50 -10.74
N GLY A 99 -2.98 26.10 -9.64
CA GLY A 99 -3.91 26.85 -8.83
C GLY A 99 -3.71 26.65 -7.34
N HIS A 100 -4.22 27.62 -6.63
CA HIS A 100 -4.29 27.66 -5.20
C HIS A 100 -5.28 26.63 -4.65
N TYR A 101 -4.95 26.02 -3.52
CA TYR A 101 -5.80 25.11 -2.75
C TYR A 101 -6.06 25.69 -1.35
N ASP A 102 -7.29 25.54 -0.87
CA ASP A 102 -7.60 25.89 0.51
C ASP A 102 -6.82 24.97 1.48
N VAL A 103 -6.77 23.67 1.17
CA VAL A 103 -5.99 22.68 1.94
C VAL A 103 -5.30 21.70 1.00
N VAL A 104 -4.05 21.36 1.30
CA VAL A 104 -3.37 20.22 0.70
C VAL A 104 -3.26 19.09 1.72
N VAL A 105 -3.71 17.90 1.34
CA VAL A 105 -3.61 16.67 2.12
C VAL A 105 -2.51 15.77 1.55
N ILE A 106 -1.44 15.55 2.31
CA ILE A 106 -0.31 14.68 1.92
C ILE A 106 -0.48 13.31 2.57
N GLY A 107 -0.63 12.30 1.76
CA GLY A 107 -0.86 10.92 2.22
C GLY A 107 -2.01 10.25 1.46
N SER A 108 -2.38 9.12 1.82
CA SER A 108 -1.72 8.17 2.71
C SER A 108 -0.51 7.50 2.02
N ASP A 109 -0.12 6.31 2.51
CA ASP A 109 0.95 5.48 1.98
C ASP A 109 2.36 6.01 2.35
N GLU A 110 3.42 5.50 1.70
CA GLU A 110 4.81 5.79 2.03
C GLU A 110 5.29 7.14 1.47
N VAL A 111 4.49 8.20 1.60
CA VAL A 111 4.81 9.54 1.08
C VAL A 111 6.07 10.14 1.70
N PHE A 112 6.37 9.80 2.96
CA PHE A 112 7.58 10.26 3.66
C PHE A 112 8.77 9.30 3.53
N ASN A 113 8.66 8.24 2.71
CA ASN A 113 9.77 7.31 2.49
C ASN A 113 10.81 7.92 1.55
N CYS A 114 11.89 8.49 2.09
CA CYS A 114 12.94 9.13 1.31
C CYS A 114 13.78 8.15 0.45
N SER A 115 13.73 6.86 0.73
CA SER A 115 14.56 5.84 0.07
C SER A 115 13.78 4.94 -0.88
N GLN A 116 12.54 5.27 -1.19
CA GLN A 116 11.73 4.48 -2.10
C GLN A 116 12.23 4.56 -3.54
N LYS A 117 12.11 3.43 -4.25
CA LYS A 117 12.54 3.31 -5.65
C LYS A 117 11.39 3.66 -6.61
N THR A 118 10.81 4.83 -6.44
CA THR A 118 9.81 5.36 -7.37
C THR A 118 10.49 6.17 -8.46
N TRP A 119 9.76 6.44 -9.54
CA TRP A 119 10.28 7.25 -10.65
C TRP A 119 10.57 8.70 -10.24
N PHE A 120 9.88 9.22 -9.21
CA PHE A 120 10.06 10.58 -8.71
C PHE A 120 11.13 10.70 -7.60
N GLY A 121 11.55 9.59 -6.98
CA GLY A 121 12.58 9.60 -5.93
C GLY A 121 12.19 10.39 -4.67
N TYR A 122 13.18 10.98 -4.01
CA TYR A 122 12.99 11.90 -2.89
C TYR A 122 12.62 13.28 -3.42
N THR A 123 11.42 13.73 -3.16
CA THR A 123 10.92 15.06 -3.52
C THR A 123 10.44 15.80 -2.29
N GLN A 124 10.91 17.05 -2.15
CA GLN A 124 10.52 17.94 -1.03
C GLN A 124 9.03 18.30 -1.08
N GLN A 125 8.40 18.19 -2.24
CA GLN A 125 6.97 18.44 -2.41
C GLN A 125 6.12 17.51 -1.51
N LEU A 126 6.52 16.25 -1.33
CA LEU A 126 5.85 15.32 -0.42
C LEU A 126 6.05 15.67 1.07
N TYR A 127 6.92 16.63 1.38
CA TYR A 127 7.09 17.23 2.69
C TYR A 127 6.51 18.65 2.74
N GLY A 128 5.59 18.99 1.83
CA GLY A 128 4.86 20.24 1.81
C GLY A 128 5.63 21.44 1.23
N GLU A 129 6.83 21.23 0.67
CA GLU A 129 7.64 22.32 0.12
C GLU A 129 7.12 22.76 -1.26
N GLY A 130 6.96 24.07 -1.46
CA GLY A 130 6.58 24.65 -2.74
C GLY A 130 5.12 24.41 -3.17
N LEU A 131 4.24 24.10 -2.23
CA LEU A 131 2.81 23.98 -2.47
C LEU A 131 2.12 25.34 -2.34
N ASP A 132 1.20 25.64 -3.27
CA ASP A 132 0.35 26.83 -3.21
C ASP A 132 -0.96 26.47 -2.49
N ALA A 133 -0.97 26.62 -1.16
CA ALA A 133 -2.11 26.29 -0.30
C ALA A 133 -2.12 27.12 0.97
N ASP A 134 -3.34 27.43 1.48
CA ASP A 134 -3.49 28.12 2.76
C ASP A 134 -3.10 27.22 3.95
N LYS A 135 -3.36 25.93 3.82
CA LYS A 135 -3.10 24.93 4.86
C LYS A 135 -2.57 23.62 4.25
N THR A 136 -1.55 23.03 4.89
CA THR A 136 -1.09 21.68 4.53
C THR A 136 -1.18 20.75 5.74
N ILE A 137 -1.75 19.59 5.55
CA ILE A 137 -1.84 18.52 6.55
C ILE A 137 -1.32 17.22 5.97
N SER A 138 -1.01 16.23 6.82
CA SER A 138 -0.87 14.86 6.34
C SER A 138 -1.98 13.97 6.86
N TYR A 139 -2.29 12.90 6.11
CA TYR A 139 -3.23 11.86 6.53
C TYR A 139 -2.59 10.48 6.41
N ALA A 140 -2.46 9.77 7.54
CA ALA A 140 -1.94 8.39 7.59
C ALA A 140 -0.66 8.20 6.76
N ALA A 141 0.23 9.20 6.77
CA ALA A 141 1.50 9.17 6.06
C ALA A 141 2.47 8.17 6.67
N SER A 142 3.40 7.64 5.87
CA SER A 142 4.38 6.66 6.36
C SER A 142 5.79 6.96 5.85
N PHE A 143 6.77 6.79 6.73
CA PHE A 143 8.18 6.77 6.37
C PHE A 143 8.62 5.40 5.79
N GLY A 144 7.74 4.40 5.79
CA GLY A 144 8.05 3.08 5.27
C GLY A 144 9.27 2.44 5.95
N ALA A 145 10.29 2.13 5.17
CA ALA A 145 11.56 1.58 5.66
C ALA A 145 12.62 2.66 5.98
N THR A 146 12.26 3.95 5.99
CA THR A 146 13.15 5.03 6.42
C THR A 146 13.15 5.10 7.94
N THR A 147 14.33 5.17 8.54
CA THR A 147 14.55 5.37 9.99
C THR A 147 15.29 6.68 10.24
N ILE A 148 15.36 7.12 11.49
CA ILE A 148 16.16 8.30 11.89
C ILE A 148 17.63 8.13 11.49
N GLU A 149 18.21 6.97 11.76
CA GLU A 149 19.60 6.67 11.43
C GLU A 149 19.84 6.76 9.91
N LYS A 150 18.84 6.35 9.12
CA LYS A 150 18.90 6.44 7.67
C LYS A 150 18.81 7.89 7.18
N LEU A 151 17.94 8.71 7.77
CA LEU A 151 17.88 10.14 7.47
C LEU A 151 19.21 10.83 7.79
N HIS A 152 19.81 10.50 8.94
CA HIS A 152 21.12 11.00 9.35
C HIS A 152 22.21 10.57 8.36
N LYS A 153 22.29 9.27 8.03
CA LYS A 153 23.26 8.73 7.05
C LYS A 153 23.14 9.38 5.67
N LEU A 154 21.94 9.75 5.27
CA LEU A 154 21.69 10.43 3.99
C LEU A 154 21.93 11.95 4.04
N GLY A 155 22.21 12.52 5.21
CA GLY A 155 22.45 13.95 5.40
C GLY A 155 21.22 14.83 5.18
N ILE A 156 20.00 14.28 5.32
CA ILE A 156 18.74 15.02 5.07
C ILE A 156 17.87 15.15 6.32
N GLN A 157 18.35 14.70 7.48
CA GLN A 157 17.56 14.70 8.72
C GLN A 157 17.07 16.12 9.09
N ASP A 158 17.95 17.11 9.08
CA ASP A 158 17.61 18.49 9.44
C ASP A 158 16.67 19.13 8.41
N GLU A 159 16.86 18.83 7.13
CA GLU A 159 15.99 19.28 6.04
C GLU A 159 14.57 18.73 6.22
N VAL A 160 14.43 17.43 6.44
CA VAL A 160 13.14 16.76 6.69
C VAL A 160 12.49 17.32 7.97
N GLY A 161 13.27 17.48 9.05
CA GLY A 161 12.77 18.06 10.31
C GLY A 161 12.26 19.48 10.14
N ARG A 162 12.97 20.33 9.38
CA ARG A 162 12.54 21.69 9.05
C ARG A 162 11.21 21.68 8.28
N MET A 163 11.10 20.87 7.24
CA MET A 163 9.89 20.80 6.43
C MET A 163 8.69 20.29 7.23
N LEU A 164 8.85 19.24 8.05
CA LEU A 164 7.78 18.74 8.91
C LEU A 164 7.30 19.76 9.93
N LYS A 165 8.22 20.59 10.48
CA LYS A 165 7.88 21.65 11.46
C LYS A 165 7.13 22.81 10.83
N ASN A 166 7.58 23.24 9.64
CA ASN A 166 7.20 24.52 9.07
C ASN A 166 6.06 24.41 8.07
N ASN A 167 5.97 23.29 7.33
CA ASN A 167 5.04 23.18 6.22
C ASN A 167 3.70 22.54 6.61
N PHE A 168 3.63 21.84 7.77
CA PHE A 168 2.40 21.15 8.19
C PHE A 168 1.76 21.85 9.39
N SER A 169 0.48 22.16 9.27
CA SER A 169 -0.35 22.57 10.40
C SER A 169 -0.64 21.39 11.33
N GLN A 170 -0.88 20.22 10.75
CA GLN A 170 -1.11 18.97 11.49
C GLN A 170 -0.51 17.77 10.74
N ILE A 171 0.13 16.88 11.50
CA ILE A 171 0.73 15.65 10.94
C ILE A 171 -0.03 14.43 11.45
N SER A 172 -0.46 13.58 10.52
CA SER A 172 -1.01 12.26 10.81
C SER A 172 -0.21 11.18 10.12
N VAL A 173 0.07 10.11 10.86
CA VAL A 173 0.84 8.94 10.40
C VAL A 173 0.09 7.64 10.69
N ARG A 174 0.53 6.52 10.07
CA ARG A 174 -0.16 5.22 10.20
C ARG A 174 0.65 4.11 10.86
N ASP A 175 1.87 4.38 11.28
CA ASP A 175 2.75 3.36 11.89
C ASP A 175 3.68 3.98 12.94
N GLU A 176 4.13 3.13 13.87
CA GLU A 176 4.95 3.53 15.02
C GLU A 176 6.30 4.11 14.62
N ASN A 177 6.95 3.55 13.58
CA ASN A 177 8.20 4.10 13.08
C ASN A 177 8.03 5.55 12.61
N SER A 178 6.94 5.81 11.91
CA SER A 178 6.61 7.16 11.43
C SER A 178 6.29 8.11 12.59
N LYS A 179 5.59 7.62 13.62
CA LYS A 179 5.34 8.39 14.85
C LYS A 179 6.65 8.78 15.51
N MET A 180 7.54 7.83 15.79
CA MET A 180 8.85 8.08 16.42
C MET A 180 9.70 9.08 15.62
N ILE A 181 9.70 9.00 14.28
CA ILE A 181 10.45 9.94 13.45
C ILE A 181 9.88 11.35 13.56
N VAL A 182 8.56 11.52 13.47
CA VAL A 182 7.93 12.84 13.60
C VAL A 182 8.19 13.45 14.98
N GLU A 183 8.02 12.69 16.06
CA GLU A 183 8.30 13.13 17.43
C GLU A 183 9.76 13.57 17.60
N ALA A 184 10.70 12.75 17.14
CA ALA A 184 12.12 13.05 17.23
C ALA A 184 12.54 14.31 16.45
N LEU A 185 11.94 14.52 15.26
CA LEU A 185 12.29 15.64 14.39
C LEU A 185 11.52 16.93 14.72
N THR A 186 10.30 16.83 15.24
CA THR A 186 9.44 18.00 15.44
C THR A 186 9.17 18.34 16.89
N SER A 187 9.40 17.43 17.83
CA SER A 187 8.98 17.51 19.24
C SER A 187 7.44 17.62 19.41
N LYS A 188 6.67 17.22 18.40
CA LYS A 188 5.20 17.17 18.41
C LYS A 188 4.75 15.73 18.22
N GLU A 189 3.72 15.32 18.96
CA GLU A 189 3.08 14.02 18.76
C GLU A 189 2.16 14.07 17.53
N PRO A 190 2.37 13.20 16.51
CA PRO A 190 1.47 13.13 15.37
C PRO A 190 0.18 12.38 15.73
N VAL A 191 -0.89 12.64 14.99
CA VAL A 191 -2.13 11.88 15.12
C VAL A 191 -1.97 10.52 14.41
N MET A 192 -2.41 9.45 15.08
CA MET A 192 -2.40 8.11 14.48
C MET A 192 -3.73 7.85 13.77
N ASN A 193 -3.68 7.61 12.45
CA ASN A 193 -4.84 7.22 11.66
C ASN A 193 -4.54 5.95 10.87
N VAL A 194 -5.58 5.20 10.54
CA VAL A 194 -5.43 3.98 9.74
C VAL A 194 -5.41 4.27 8.24
N ASP A 195 -4.91 3.29 7.47
CA ASP A 195 -4.95 3.35 6.01
C ASP A 195 -6.38 3.61 5.53
N PRO A 196 -6.60 4.59 4.63
CA PRO A 196 -7.95 4.98 4.19
C PRO A 196 -8.72 3.85 3.51
N VAL A 197 -8.07 2.79 3.05
CA VAL A 197 -8.76 1.59 2.55
C VAL A 197 -9.65 0.97 3.62
N LEU A 198 -9.26 1.00 4.88
CA LEU A 198 -10.05 0.41 5.97
C LEU A 198 -11.34 1.18 6.25
N ILE A 199 -11.34 2.49 6.05
CA ILE A 199 -12.46 3.36 6.44
C ILE A 199 -13.50 3.59 5.34
N TYR A 200 -13.17 3.38 4.05
CA TYR A 200 -14.06 3.63 2.93
C TYR A 200 -14.90 2.40 2.54
N ASP A 201 -16.17 2.59 2.21
CA ASP A 201 -17.04 1.53 1.68
C ASP A 201 -16.97 1.46 0.16
N TYR A 202 -16.39 0.39 -0.37
CA TYR A 202 -16.25 0.15 -1.81
C TYR A 202 -17.42 -0.62 -2.44
N SER A 203 -18.48 -0.94 -1.70
CA SER A 203 -19.53 -1.86 -2.14
C SER A 203 -20.14 -1.47 -3.48
N GLN A 204 -20.38 -0.16 -3.72
CA GLN A 204 -20.92 0.37 -4.98
C GLN A 204 -20.00 0.23 -6.19
N TYR A 205 -18.69 0.00 -5.99
CA TYR A 205 -17.70 -0.13 -7.07
C TYR A 205 -17.32 -1.59 -7.34
N MET A 206 -17.67 -2.48 -6.43
CA MET A 206 -17.30 -3.89 -6.51
C MET A 206 -18.37 -4.68 -7.26
N PRO A 207 -17.96 -5.68 -8.07
CA PRO A 207 -18.93 -6.61 -8.64
C PRO A 207 -19.65 -7.40 -7.52
N GLU A 208 -20.82 -7.94 -7.86
CA GLU A 208 -21.62 -8.77 -6.96
C GLU A 208 -20.80 -9.94 -6.39
N LYS A 209 -21.16 -10.37 -5.18
CA LYS A 209 -20.49 -11.45 -4.48
C LYS A 209 -20.71 -12.78 -5.23
N LYS A 210 -19.61 -13.49 -5.50
CA LYS A 210 -19.69 -14.85 -6.06
C LYS A 210 -20.30 -15.84 -5.04
N LYS A 211 -21.14 -16.76 -5.53
CA LYS A 211 -21.79 -17.76 -4.67
C LYS A 211 -20.80 -18.75 -4.04
N ARG A 212 -19.61 -18.93 -4.62
CA ARG A 212 -18.56 -19.86 -4.13
C ARG A 212 -17.19 -19.19 -4.19
N SER A 213 -16.42 -19.35 -3.13
CA SER A 213 -15.03 -18.94 -3.02
C SER A 213 -14.14 -20.18 -2.93
N ASN A 214 -13.58 -20.61 -4.06
CA ASN A 214 -12.84 -21.87 -4.18
C ASN A 214 -11.40 -21.64 -4.62
N TYR A 215 -10.70 -20.66 -4.03
CA TYR A 215 -9.30 -20.36 -4.36
C TYR A 215 -8.56 -19.74 -3.19
N ILE A 216 -7.24 -19.81 -3.27
CA ILE A 216 -6.30 -19.14 -2.37
C ILE A 216 -5.63 -18.03 -3.16
N ILE A 217 -5.63 -16.81 -2.62
CA ILE A 217 -4.88 -15.69 -3.19
C ILE A 217 -3.44 -15.73 -2.73
N VAL A 218 -2.52 -15.55 -3.67
CA VAL A 218 -1.13 -15.18 -3.42
C VAL A 218 -0.96 -13.72 -3.86
N TYR A 219 -0.78 -12.82 -2.88
CA TYR A 219 -0.62 -11.40 -3.14
C TYR A 219 0.75 -10.91 -2.69
N SER A 220 1.67 -10.82 -3.64
CA SER A 220 3.08 -10.49 -3.41
C SER A 220 3.67 -9.73 -4.60
N TYR A 221 4.82 -9.11 -4.41
CA TYR A 221 5.58 -8.50 -5.50
C TYR A 221 6.57 -9.48 -6.12
N PRO A 222 6.96 -9.26 -7.40
CA PRO A 222 7.92 -10.12 -8.08
C PRO A 222 9.21 -10.29 -7.30
N GLY A 223 9.66 -11.55 -7.15
CA GLY A 223 10.91 -11.90 -6.49
C GLY A 223 10.90 -11.85 -4.96
N ARG A 224 9.77 -11.59 -4.31
CA ARG A 224 9.70 -11.62 -2.84
C ARG A 224 9.45 -13.02 -2.29
N ILE A 225 8.44 -13.73 -2.79
CA ILE A 225 8.23 -15.15 -2.50
C ILE A 225 9.02 -15.93 -3.56
N SER A 226 10.28 -16.22 -3.27
CA SER A 226 11.21 -16.90 -4.19
C SER A 226 11.97 -18.05 -3.52
N ASP A 227 11.90 -18.17 -2.21
CA ASP A 227 12.46 -19.30 -1.47
C ASP A 227 11.67 -20.58 -1.79
N LYS A 228 12.40 -21.68 -2.09
CA LYS A 228 11.78 -22.94 -2.49
C LYS A 228 10.93 -23.57 -1.36
N ASN A 229 11.34 -23.40 -0.11
CA ASN A 229 10.61 -23.95 1.04
C ASN A 229 9.32 -23.16 1.27
N GLU A 230 9.36 -21.82 1.14
CA GLU A 230 8.14 -21.00 1.19
C GLU A 230 7.13 -21.43 0.12
N ILE A 231 7.60 -21.54 -1.13
CA ILE A 231 6.76 -21.97 -2.26
C ILE A 231 6.18 -23.35 -2.00
N ALA A 232 7.01 -24.34 -1.63
CA ALA A 232 6.57 -25.69 -1.35
C ALA A 232 5.55 -25.76 -0.21
N THR A 233 5.72 -24.95 0.84
CA THR A 233 4.79 -24.88 1.98
C THR A 233 3.43 -24.31 1.53
N ILE A 234 3.42 -23.24 0.72
CA ILE A 234 2.19 -22.66 0.18
C ILE A 234 1.47 -23.67 -0.73
N GLN A 235 2.19 -24.34 -1.62
CA GLN A 235 1.63 -25.36 -2.51
C GLN A 235 1.09 -26.58 -1.73
N ALA A 236 1.80 -27.03 -0.69
CA ALA A 236 1.35 -28.11 0.18
C ALA A 236 0.03 -27.75 0.90
N PHE A 237 -0.08 -26.52 1.40
CA PHE A 237 -1.31 -26.02 1.99
C PHE A 237 -2.46 -26.00 0.97
N ALA A 238 -2.24 -25.46 -0.21
CA ALA A 238 -3.24 -25.43 -1.30
C ALA A 238 -3.71 -26.84 -1.67
N LYS A 239 -2.79 -27.78 -1.82
CA LYS A 239 -3.08 -29.20 -2.08
C LYS A 239 -3.90 -29.83 -0.94
N LYS A 240 -3.53 -29.57 0.32
CA LYS A 240 -4.29 -30.04 1.51
C LYS A 240 -5.74 -29.54 1.48
N LYS A 241 -5.97 -28.29 1.05
CA LYS A 241 -7.30 -27.68 0.97
C LYS A 241 -8.06 -28.04 -0.32
N GLY A 242 -7.40 -28.61 -1.32
CA GLY A 242 -8.00 -28.88 -2.63
C GLY A 242 -8.38 -27.60 -3.39
N LEU A 243 -7.61 -26.53 -3.21
CA LEU A 243 -7.90 -25.19 -3.76
C LEU A 243 -6.78 -24.72 -4.67
N PRO A 244 -7.09 -24.08 -5.83
CA PRO A 244 -6.09 -23.49 -6.69
C PRO A 244 -5.47 -22.22 -6.07
N LEU A 245 -4.20 -21.98 -6.41
CA LEU A 245 -3.45 -20.77 -6.10
C LEU A 245 -3.62 -19.74 -7.22
N ILE A 246 -4.15 -18.57 -6.90
CA ILE A 246 -4.32 -17.45 -7.86
C ILE A 246 -3.44 -16.30 -7.45
N SER A 247 -2.56 -15.87 -8.35
CA SER A 247 -1.78 -14.65 -8.18
C SER A 247 -2.49 -13.44 -8.80
N ILE A 248 -2.33 -12.26 -8.17
CA ILE A 248 -2.98 -11.03 -8.62
C ILE A 248 -1.93 -10.01 -9.06
N GLY A 249 -2.03 -9.53 -10.28
CA GLY A 249 -1.18 -8.47 -10.85
C GLY A 249 0.21 -8.91 -11.29
N HIS A 250 0.74 -9.98 -10.71
CA HIS A 250 2.09 -10.49 -10.98
C HIS A 250 2.07 -11.98 -11.25
N TYR A 251 2.85 -12.41 -12.24
CA TYR A 251 2.97 -13.82 -12.61
C TYR A 251 3.96 -14.56 -11.71
N PHE A 252 3.49 -15.66 -11.13
CA PHE A 252 4.32 -16.65 -10.43
C PHE A 252 4.09 -18.01 -11.09
N SER A 253 5.16 -18.62 -11.63
CA SER A 253 5.07 -19.90 -12.35
C SER A 253 4.59 -21.08 -11.50
N TRP A 254 4.64 -20.94 -10.18
CA TRP A 254 4.21 -21.93 -9.22
C TRP A 254 2.75 -21.74 -8.74
N CYS A 255 2.05 -20.71 -9.19
CA CYS A 255 0.61 -20.55 -9.01
C CYS A 255 -0.16 -21.17 -10.21
N ASP A 256 -1.37 -21.67 -9.96
CA ASP A 256 -2.21 -22.29 -10.98
C ASP A 256 -2.73 -21.26 -12.00
N ASP A 257 -3.00 -20.04 -11.56
CA ASP A 257 -3.49 -18.96 -12.42
C ASP A 257 -2.95 -17.59 -12.02
N VAL A 258 -3.03 -16.64 -12.96
CA VAL A 258 -2.71 -15.22 -12.75
C VAL A 258 -3.81 -14.34 -13.33
N VAL A 259 -4.29 -13.40 -12.52
CA VAL A 259 -5.30 -12.43 -12.92
C VAL A 259 -4.76 -11.00 -12.85
N VAL A 260 -5.17 -10.17 -13.80
CA VAL A 260 -4.89 -8.72 -13.83
C VAL A 260 -6.22 -7.98 -13.86
N PRO A 261 -6.92 -7.92 -12.70
CA PRO A 261 -8.24 -7.29 -12.57
C PRO A 261 -8.13 -5.76 -12.57
N ASN A 262 -9.28 -5.06 -12.52
CA ASN A 262 -9.29 -3.67 -12.11
C ASN A 262 -9.16 -3.56 -10.57
N PRO A 263 -8.84 -2.37 -9.99
CA PRO A 263 -8.62 -2.24 -8.56
C PRO A 263 -9.79 -2.67 -7.68
N PHE A 264 -11.04 -2.45 -8.11
CA PHE A 264 -12.23 -2.85 -7.34
C PHE A 264 -12.51 -4.35 -7.46
N GLU A 265 -12.18 -4.95 -8.60
CA GLU A 265 -12.20 -6.42 -8.77
C GLU A 265 -11.15 -7.10 -7.88
N VAL A 266 -10.00 -6.44 -7.59
CA VAL A 266 -9.04 -6.96 -6.59
C VAL A 266 -9.73 -7.11 -5.25
N LEU A 267 -10.43 -6.08 -4.78
CA LEU A 267 -11.16 -6.14 -3.50
C LEU A 267 -12.24 -7.24 -3.52
N ALA A 268 -12.95 -7.41 -4.64
CA ALA A 268 -13.93 -8.48 -4.79
C ALA A 268 -13.27 -9.87 -4.74
N LEU A 269 -12.10 -10.04 -5.37
CA LEU A 269 -11.34 -11.28 -5.28
C LEU A 269 -10.92 -11.56 -3.83
N PHE A 270 -10.45 -10.56 -3.10
CA PHE A 270 -10.14 -10.71 -1.68
C PHE A 270 -11.38 -11.09 -0.86
N ARG A 271 -12.50 -10.37 -1.04
CA ARG A 271 -13.78 -10.67 -0.38
C ARG A 271 -14.24 -12.12 -0.62
N ASP A 272 -14.04 -12.63 -1.83
CA ASP A 272 -14.56 -13.93 -2.25
C ASP A 272 -13.54 -15.09 -2.07
N ALA A 273 -12.28 -14.81 -1.72
CA ALA A 273 -11.27 -15.84 -1.50
C ALA A 273 -11.55 -16.69 -0.25
N ALA A 274 -11.14 -17.96 -0.29
CA ALA A 274 -11.16 -18.84 0.89
C ALA A 274 -10.02 -18.50 1.86
N TYR A 275 -8.80 -18.32 1.30
CA TYR A 275 -7.60 -18.03 2.06
C TYR A 275 -6.72 -17.02 1.32
N ILE A 276 -5.85 -16.32 2.06
CA ILE A 276 -4.91 -15.36 1.50
C ILE A 276 -3.52 -15.58 2.08
N VAL A 277 -2.53 -15.64 1.20
CA VAL A 277 -1.11 -15.61 1.55
C VAL A 277 -0.53 -14.34 0.98
N THR A 278 0.06 -13.49 1.84
CA THR A 278 0.65 -12.23 1.41
C THR A 278 1.93 -11.90 2.16
N ASP A 279 2.80 -11.11 1.55
CA ASP A 279 3.96 -10.46 2.17
C ASP A 279 3.90 -8.93 2.02
N THR A 280 2.69 -8.39 1.76
CA THR A 280 2.50 -6.97 1.47
C THR A 280 1.60 -6.30 2.50
N PHE A 281 1.84 -5.00 2.74
CA PHE A 281 1.00 -4.20 3.63
C PHE A 281 -0.46 -4.20 3.18
N HIS A 282 -0.74 -3.84 1.93
CA HIS A 282 -2.10 -3.78 1.43
C HIS A 282 -2.77 -5.16 1.30
N GLY A 283 -2.00 -6.23 1.07
CA GLY A 283 -2.56 -7.58 1.13
C GLY A 283 -3.11 -7.92 2.51
N SER A 284 -2.42 -7.52 3.57
CA SER A 284 -2.91 -7.65 4.94
C SER A 284 -4.10 -6.73 5.21
N VAL A 285 -4.05 -5.46 4.77
CA VAL A 285 -5.16 -4.51 4.89
C VAL A 285 -6.44 -5.03 4.23
N PHE A 286 -6.36 -5.55 3.00
CA PHE A 286 -7.51 -6.11 2.28
C PHE A 286 -8.04 -7.36 2.97
N SER A 287 -7.15 -8.21 3.52
CA SER A 287 -7.54 -9.41 4.27
C SER A 287 -8.31 -9.05 5.54
N ILE A 288 -7.84 -8.07 6.29
CA ILE A 288 -8.50 -7.54 7.49
C ILE A 288 -9.87 -6.95 7.13
N LYS A 289 -9.91 -6.05 6.13
CA LYS A 289 -11.14 -5.37 5.69
C LYS A 289 -12.26 -6.33 5.30
N TYR A 290 -11.92 -7.44 4.64
CA TYR A 290 -12.92 -8.39 4.14
C TYR A 290 -13.04 -9.65 4.99
N ASN A 291 -12.56 -9.63 6.23
CA ASN A 291 -12.70 -10.71 7.20
C ASN A 291 -12.18 -12.06 6.66
N LYS A 292 -10.96 -12.05 6.12
CA LYS A 292 -10.39 -13.22 5.45
C LYS A 292 -9.49 -14.04 6.37
N GLN A 293 -9.52 -15.33 6.14
CA GLN A 293 -8.52 -16.22 6.71
C GLN A 293 -7.21 -16.02 5.94
N PHE A 294 -6.16 -15.54 6.63
CA PHE A 294 -4.92 -15.16 5.98
C PHE A 294 -3.68 -15.42 6.84
N CYS A 295 -2.54 -15.43 6.18
CA CYS A 295 -1.24 -15.30 6.84
C CYS A 295 -0.38 -14.27 6.11
N THR A 296 0.55 -13.67 6.88
CA THR A 296 1.47 -12.65 6.39
C THR A 296 2.91 -13.12 6.59
N ILE A 297 3.66 -13.20 5.49
CA ILE A 297 5.10 -13.49 5.50
C ILE A 297 5.83 -12.15 5.62
N VAL A 298 6.41 -11.89 6.78
CA VAL A 298 7.09 -10.62 7.06
C VAL A 298 8.51 -10.65 6.51
N ARG A 299 8.96 -9.53 5.91
CA ARG A 299 10.31 -9.32 5.38
C ARG A 299 10.98 -8.17 6.11
N ASP A 300 12.31 -8.15 6.21
CA ASP A 300 13.05 -7.08 6.89
C ASP A 300 12.62 -5.68 6.43
N MET A 301 12.40 -5.52 5.12
CA MET A 301 12.02 -4.22 4.51
C MET A 301 10.61 -3.73 4.88
N ASN A 302 9.75 -4.58 5.42
CA ASN A 302 8.36 -4.22 5.76
C ASN A 302 7.94 -4.67 7.16
N ASN A 303 8.89 -5.19 7.95
CA ASN A 303 8.65 -5.77 9.26
C ASN A 303 7.92 -4.78 10.18
N GLN A 304 8.47 -3.58 10.35
CA GLN A 304 7.91 -2.59 11.27
C GLN A 304 6.44 -2.28 10.98
N LYS A 305 6.11 -1.92 9.73
CA LYS A 305 4.75 -1.53 9.36
C LYS A 305 3.75 -2.69 9.37
N LEU A 306 4.18 -3.92 8.99
CA LEU A 306 3.30 -5.09 9.01
C LEU A 306 3.06 -5.58 10.43
N THR A 307 4.10 -5.65 11.26
CA THR A 307 3.97 -6.03 12.66
C THR A 307 3.09 -5.03 13.42
N TYR A 308 3.28 -3.73 13.17
CA TYR A 308 2.43 -2.70 13.78
C TYR A 308 0.96 -2.85 13.35
N LEU A 309 0.70 -2.97 12.03
CA LEU A 309 -0.66 -3.19 11.50
C LEU A 309 -1.34 -4.39 12.18
N LEU A 310 -0.67 -5.53 12.19
CA LEU A 310 -1.26 -6.75 12.76
C LEU A 310 -1.46 -6.64 14.27
N LYS A 311 -0.55 -6.00 14.99
CA LYS A 311 -0.68 -5.72 16.42
C LYS A 311 -1.86 -4.79 16.72
N GLN A 312 -2.07 -3.74 15.92
CA GLN A 312 -3.17 -2.80 16.07
C GLN A 312 -4.54 -3.48 16.03
N PHE A 313 -4.66 -4.56 15.26
CA PHE A 313 -5.89 -5.33 15.13
C PHE A 313 -5.91 -6.65 15.93
N GLY A 314 -4.91 -6.90 16.79
CA GLY A 314 -4.80 -8.14 17.59
C GLY A 314 -4.59 -9.39 16.73
N LEU A 315 -3.84 -9.26 15.63
CA LEU A 315 -3.64 -10.29 14.61
C LEU A 315 -2.17 -10.71 14.45
N GLU A 316 -1.33 -10.54 15.49
CA GLU A 316 0.09 -10.91 15.46
C GLU A 316 0.30 -12.41 15.21
N ASP A 317 -0.69 -13.23 15.56
CA ASP A 317 -0.71 -14.67 15.30
C ASP A 317 -0.85 -15.01 13.81
N ARG A 318 -1.15 -14.03 12.95
CA ARG A 318 -1.15 -14.19 11.49
C ARG A 318 0.24 -14.06 10.85
N ILE A 319 1.25 -13.67 11.62
CA ILE A 319 2.63 -13.58 11.14
C ILE A 319 3.24 -14.97 11.05
N VAL A 320 3.70 -15.35 9.87
CA VAL A 320 4.47 -16.59 9.65
C VAL A 320 5.92 -16.34 10.04
N LYS A 321 6.29 -16.71 11.27
CA LYS A 321 7.67 -16.69 11.78
C LYS A 321 8.40 -17.96 11.44
N ASP A 322 7.69 -19.10 11.40
CA ASP A 322 8.18 -20.42 11.02
C ASP A 322 7.21 -21.00 9.97
N LEU A 323 7.77 -21.45 8.86
CA LEU A 323 6.98 -22.03 7.75
C LEU A 323 6.21 -23.28 8.18
N ALA A 324 6.76 -24.07 9.12
CA ALA A 324 6.06 -25.24 9.66
C ALA A 324 4.73 -24.89 10.34
N MET A 325 4.61 -23.68 10.88
CA MET A 325 3.41 -23.19 11.54
C MET A 325 2.36 -22.63 10.58
N MET A 326 2.70 -22.40 9.31
CA MET A 326 1.81 -21.75 8.35
C MET A 326 0.44 -22.43 8.25
N THR A 327 0.42 -23.76 8.19
CA THR A 327 -0.84 -24.53 8.12
C THR A 327 -1.69 -24.33 9.37
N ILE A 328 -1.08 -24.33 10.54
CA ILE A 328 -1.77 -24.13 11.84
C ILE A 328 -2.33 -22.70 11.88
N ILE A 329 -1.54 -21.70 11.52
CA ILE A 329 -1.96 -20.29 11.43
C ILE A 329 -3.19 -20.18 10.52
N MET A 330 -3.15 -20.81 9.35
CA MET A 330 -4.23 -20.74 8.37
C MET A 330 -5.48 -21.55 8.76
N ASP A 331 -5.35 -22.57 9.60
CA ASP A 331 -6.46 -23.37 10.09
C ASP A 331 -7.13 -22.75 11.36
N ASN A 332 -6.39 -21.94 12.12
CA ASN A 332 -6.93 -21.23 13.28
C ASN A 332 -7.85 -20.10 12.85
N SER A 333 -9.09 -20.10 13.33
CA SER A 333 -10.07 -19.05 13.03
C SER A 333 -9.67 -17.70 13.65
N ILE A 334 -10.06 -16.63 12.98
CA ILE A 334 -9.88 -15.25 13.46
C ILE A 334 -11.18 -14.78 14.09
N ASP A 335 -11.12 -14.17 15.27
CA ASP A 335 -12.26 -13.50 15.88
C ASP A 335 -12.49 -12.13 15.21
N TYR A 336 -13.21 -12.14 14.12
CA TYR A 336 -13.54 -10.93 13.39
C TYR A 336 -14.57 -10.04 14.09
N GLN A 337 -15.24 -10.47 15.16
CA GLN A 337 -16.08 -9.57 15.95
C GLN A 337 -15.22 -8.54 16.67
N GLN A 338 -14.12 -8.98 17.30
CA GLN A 338 -13.16 -8.09 17.93
C GLN A 338 -12.46 -7.18 16.90
N VAL A 339 -11.96 -7.74 15.80
CA VAL A 339 -11.28 -7.00 14.73
C VAL A 339 -12.19 -5.91 14.16
N ASN A 340 -13.44 -6.22 13.86
CA ASN A 340 -14.39 -5.27 13.30
C ASN A 340 -14.74 -4.14 14.27
N ARG A 341 -14.78 -4.38 15.59
CA ARG A 341 -14.94 -3.30 16.59
C ARG A 341 -13.77 -2.33 16.51
N ILE A 342 -12.54 -2.83 16.45
CA ILE A 342 -11.35 -1.99 16.32
C ILE A 342 -11.41 -1.20 15.00
N ILE A 343 -11.83 -1.83 13.89
CA ILE A 343 -11.98 -1.13 12.59
C ILE A 343 -12.98 0.02 12.71
N GLU A 344 -14.13 -0.18 13.34
CA GLU A 344 -15.14 0.88 13.46
C GLU A 344 -14.66 2.04 14.37
N ASP A 345 -13.94 1.75 15.46
CA ASP A 345 -13.37 2.79 16.32
C ASP A 345 -12.29 3.59 15.57
N GLU A 346 -11.42 2.90 14.83
CA GLU A 346 -10.39 3.54 14.01
C GLU A 346 -10.99 4.37 12.88
N LYS A 347 -12.04 3.86 12.25
CA LYS A 347 -12.78 4.56 11.20
C LYS A 347 -13.38 5.86 11.73
N LYS A 348 -14.05 5.81 12.89
CA LYS A 348 -14.64 7.00 13.52
C LYS A 348 -13.56 8.05 13.79
N ARG A 349 -12.47 7.66 14.43
CA ARG A 349 -11.35 8.54 14.77
C ARG A 349 -10.70 9.16 13.52
N SER A 350 -10.49 8.35 12.49
CA SER A 350 -9.90 8.81 11.23
C SER A 350 -10.81 9.76 10.44
N LEU A 351 -12.11 9.50 10.42
CA LEU A 351 -13.07 10.41 9.78
C LEU A 351 -13.25 11.71 10.57
N GLU A 352 -13.23 11.66 11.91
CA GLU A 352 -13.23 12.85 12.76
C GLU A 352 -11.98 13.72 12.49
N TYR A 353 -10.81 13.11 12.33
CA TYR A 353 -9.59 13.84 11.97
C TYR A 353 -9.78 14.58 10.63
N ILE A 354 -10.18 13.87 9.57
CA ILE A 354 -10.41 14.49 8.24
C ILE A 354 -11.41 15.64 8.35
N HIS A 355 -12.53 15.42 9.03
CA HIS A 355 -13.57 16.44 9.18
C HIS A 355 -13.09 17.68 9.94
N ASN A 356 -12.33 17.50 11.03
CA ASN A 356 -11.83 18.61 11.84
C ASN A 356 -10.76 19.43 11.11
N GLU A 357 -9.91 18.77 10.34
CA GLU A 357 -8.84 19.44 9.61
C GLU A 357 -9.31 20.13 8.32
N LEU A 358 -10.49 19.76 7.81
CA LEU A 358 -11.11 20.33 6.61
C LEU A 358 -12.32 21.25 6.93
N ARG A 359 -12.33 21.86 8.10
CA ARG A 359 -13.31 22.88 8.47
C ARG A 359 -12.85 24.28 8.16
#